data_dba8ff329d32c8c8626e76621bf11652
#
_entry.id   dba8ff329d32c8c8626e76621bf11652
#
_cell.length_a   1.000
_cell.length_b   1.000
_cell.length_c   1.000
_cell.angle_alpha   90.00
_cell.angle_beta   90.00
_cell.angle_gamma   90.00
#
_symmetry.space_group_name_H-M   'P 1'
#
loop_
_entity.id
_entity.type
_entity.pdbx_description
1 polymer ?
#
loop_
_entity_poly.entity_id
_entity_poly.type
_entity_poly.pdbx_seq_one_letter_code
_entity_poly.pdbx_strand_id
1 'polypeptide(L)'
;MAEPDYAAIREGTKALWSLGDYSQIERFTLSASEALVEACAVSAGQEVLDVAAGTGNFALLAAAEGASVVASDLTPKLMERGKERTAAEGVDIEWVPADAEELPFEDDRFDCTASVFGAMFAPRPERVARELFRVTRPGNTVGMANWTPEGFNGRIFEQMNELLPRPEEIPAPVQWGSEDVVRERFDGLAGSIEFERRMAPLEFGSVDELIAFFENAGPQVALRQALGDRYDEADRRFRELVAEFNQADGDAVSIQSEYLLVVARRRG
;
A
#
# COMPACT_ATOMS: atom_id res chain seq x y z
N MET A 1 -15.83 -25.68 2.00
CA MET A 1 -14.76 -25.42 0.99
C MET A 1 -13.42 -25.68 1.67
N ALA A 2 -12.37 -26.02 0.95
CA ALA A 2 -11.05 -26.16 1.56
C ALA A 2 -10.53 -24.77 1.93
N GLU A 3 -9.84 -24.63 3.06
CA GLU A 3 -9.20 -23.39 3.46
C GLU A 3 -8.16 -22.97 2.39
N PRO A 4 -8.08 -21.67 2.02
CA PRO A 4 -7.08 -21.20 1.06
C PRO A 4 -5.65 -21.54 1.49
N ASP A 5 -4.79 -21.90 0.55
CA ASP A 5 -3.37 -22.05 0.82
C ASP A 5 -2.69 -20.69 0.96
N TYR A 6 -2.76 -20.12 2.17
CA TYR A 6 -2.17 -18.82 2.48
C TYR A 6 -0.65 -18.77 2.30
N ALA A 7 0.03 -19.91 2.42
CA ALA A 7 1.47 -19.96 2.18
C ALA A 7 1.76 -19.77 0.67
N ALA A 8 1.02 -20.45 -0.20
CA ALA A 8 1.13 -20.27 -1.64
C ALA A 8 0.74 -18.84 -2.08
N ILE A 9 -0.31 -18.27 -1.48
CA ILE A 9 -0.73 -16.88 -1.76
C ILE A 9 0.39 -15.91 -1.37
N ARG A 10 0.99 -16.06 -0.20
CA ARG A 10 2.11 -15.23 0.25
C ARG A 10 3.31 -15.29 -0.69
N GLU A 11 3.72 -16.49 -1.09
CA GLU A 11 4.81 -16.65 -2.06
C GLU A 11 4.45 -16.04 -3.43
N GLY A 12 3.19 -16.16 -3.86
CA GLY A 12 2.67 -15.48 -5.06
C GLY A 12 2.74 -13.96 -4.96
N THR A 13 2.35 -13.38 -3.82
CA THR A 13 2.45 -11.93 -3.54
C THR A 13 3.91 -11.46 -3.58
N LYS A 14 4.81 -12.19 -2.94
CA LYS A 14 6.25 -11.92 -2.95
C LYS A 14 6.85 -11.98 -4.36
N ALA A 15 6.47 -12.98 -5.14
CA ALA A 15 6.87 -13.10 -6.54
C ALA A 15 6.33 -11.93 -7.38
N LEU A 16 5.06 -11.57 -7.21
CA LEU A 16 4.41 -10.45 -7.89
C LEU A 16 5.16 -9.13 -7.69
N TRP A 17 5.44 -8.76 -6.44
CA TRP A 17 6.14 -7.51 -6.11
C TRP A 17 7.63 -7.54 -6.41
N SER A 18 8.20 -8.73 -6.71
CA SER A 18 9.56 -8.87 -7.24
C SER A 18 9.66 -8.62 -8.74
N LEU A 19 8.52 -8.55 -9.46
CA LEU A 19 8.51 -8.28 -10.90
C LEU A 19 8.68 -6.78 -11.19
N GLY A 20 9.20 -6.49 -12.37
CA GLY A 20 9.25 -5.13 -12.91
C GLY A 20 10.18 -4.17 -12.15
N ASP A 21 9.94 -2.88 -12.37
CA ASP A 21 10.62 -1.76 -11.72
C ASP A 21 9.61 -0.96 -10.88
N TYR A 22 9.88 -0.83 -9.60
CA TYR A 22 9.02 -0.14 -8.64
C TYR A 22 9.29 1.39 -8.59
N SER A 23 10.32 1.91 -9.28
CA SER A 23 10.74 3.32 -9.16
C SER A 23 9.67 4.35 -9.50
N GLN A 24 8.79 4.01 -10.43
CA GLN A 24 7.69 4.89 -10.83
C GLN A 24 6.62 4.93 -9.73
N ILE A 25 6.31 3.76 -9.15
CA ILE A 25 5.32 3.65 -8.06
C ILE A 25 5.78 4.42 -6.82
N GLU A 26 7.09 4.42 -6.51
CA GLU A 26 7.66 5.23 -5.43
C GLU A 26 7.26 6.71 -5.57
N ARG A 27 7.41 7.28 -6.76
CA ARG A 27 7.07 8.68 -7.02
C ARG A 27 5.58 8.95 -6.87
N PHE A 28 4.74 8.04 -7.34
CA PHE A 28 3.28 8.15 -7.27
C PHE A 28 2.76 8.10 -5.82
N THR A 29 3.36 7.25 -4.98
CA THR A 29 2.91 7.05 -3.59
C THR A 29 3.54 8.02 -2.60
N LEU A 30 4.47 8.88 -3.03
CA LEU A 30 5.20 9.80 -2.15
C LEU A 30 4.28 10.77 -1.42
N SER A 31 3.36 11.43 -2.13
CA SER A 31 2.43 12.40 -1.53
C SER A 31 1.51 11.78 -0.45
N ALA A 32 1.13 10.51 -0.63
CA ALA A 32 0.36 9.79 0.39
C ALA A 32 1.22 9.46 1.62
N SER A 33 2.52 9.18 1.42
CA SER A 33 3.46 8.96 2.52
C SER A 33 3.69 10.24 3.32
N GLU A 34 3.86 11.39 2.65
CA GLU A 34 3.94 12.71 3.29
C GLU A 34 2.70 13.01 4.13
N ALA A 35 1.52 12.80 3.54
CA ALA A 35 0.26 13.01 4.22
C ALA A 35 0.09 12.11 5.45
N LEU A 36 0.54 10.85 5.39
CA LEU A 36 0.43 9.93 6.52
C LEU A 36 1.40 10.26 7.64
N VAL A 37 2.64 10.68 7.33
CA VAL A 37 3.61 11.16 8.34
C VAL A 37 3.04 12.35 9.11
N GLU A 38 2.47 13.33 8.40
CA GLU A 38 1.80 14.48 8.99
C GLU A 38 0.62 14.07 9.88
N ALA A 39 -0.30 13.26 9.36
CA ALA A 39 -1.51 12.84 10.06
C ALA A 39 -1.21 11.97 11.30
N CYS A 40 -0.17 11.14 11.25
CA CYS A 40 0.31 10.37 12.40
C CYS A 40 1.04 11.22 13.43
N ALA A 41 1.35 12.48 13.12
CA ALA A 41 2.15 13.40 13.94
C ALA A 41 3.50 12.77 14.33
N VAL A 42 4.19 12.16 13.35
CA VAL A 42 5.52 11.57 13.56
C VAL A 42 6.48 12.67 13.99
N SER A 43 7.30 12.39 15.00
CA SER A 43 8.21 13.39 15.58
C SER A 43 9.48 12.76 16.14
N ALA A 44 10.46 13.63 16.43
CA ALA A 44 11.76 13.22 16.94
C ALA A 44 11.66 12.39 18.23
N GLY A 45 12.44 11.31 18.29
CA GLY A 45 12.54 10.43 19.45
C GLY A 45 11.48 9.32 19.52
N GLN A 46 10.52 9.28 18.60
CA GLN A 46 9.58 8.16 18.47
C GLN A 46 10.24 6.94 17.85
N GLU A 47 9.80 5.74 18.25
CA GLU A 47 10.05 4.48 17.56
C GLU A 47 8.92 4.22 16.57
N VAL A 48 9.23 4.18 15.28
CA VAL A 48 8.25 4.08 14.19
C VAL A 48 8.47 2.82 13.39
N LEU A 49 7.38 2.10 13.07
CA LEU A 49 7.39 0.95 12.17
C LEU A 49 6.66 1.28 10.87
N ASP A 50 7.36 1.09 9.74
CA ASP A 50 6.76 1.10 8.40
C ASP A 50 6.51 -0.35 7.96
N VAL A 51 5.23 -0.74 7.84
CA VAL A 51 4.81 -2.11 7.51
C VAL A 51 4.48 -2.23 6.03
N ALA A 52 5.07 -3.24 5.38
CA ALA A 52 5.05 -3.40 3.93
C ALA A 52 5.58 -2.14 3.23
N ALA A 53 6.75 -1.72 3.70
CA ALA A 53 7.40 -0.45 3.41
C ALA A 53 7.81 -0.29 1.93
N GLY A 54 7.87 -1.39 1.17
CA GLY A 54 8.35 -1.39 -0.20
C GLY A 54 9.80 -0.89 -0.26
N THR A 55 9.99 0.29 -0.84
CA THR A 55 11.29 0.95 -0.94
C THR A 55 11.47 2.11 0.05
N GLY A 56 10.53 2.26 1.04
CA GLY A 56 10.70 3.07 2.23
C GLY A 56 10.33 4.54 2.11
N ASN A 57 9.32 4.91 1.31
CA ASN A 57 8.89 6.32 1.26
C ASN A 57 8.49 6.87 2.63
N PHE A 58 7.60 6.17 3.34
CA PHE A 58 7.17 6.59 4.67
C PHE A 58 8.33 6.53 5.66
N ALA A 59 9.14 5.47 5.61
CA ALA A 59 10.28 5.29 6.49
C ALA A 59 11.30 6.42 6.38
N LEU A 60 11.66 6.86 5.16
CA LEU A 60 12.58 7.99 4.91
C LEU A 60 12.01 9.31 5.45
N LEU A 61 10.73 9.57 5.20
CA LEU A 61 10.05 10.78 5.69
C LEU A 61 9.96 10.80 7.23
N ALA A 62 9.61 9.66 7.84
CA ALA A 62 9.57 9.53 9.30
C ALA A 62 10.95 9.74 9.94
N ALA A 63 12.00 9.22 9.32
CA ALA A 63 13.38 9.44 9.76
C ALA A 63 13.82 10.90 9.61
N ALA A 64 13.35 11.61 8.56
CA ALA A 64 13.59 13.05 8.39
C ALA A 64 12.95 13.90 9.51
N GLU A 65 11.84 13.43 10.10
CA GLU A 65 11.23 14.04 11.30
C GLU A 65 11.99 13.70 12.60
N GLY A 66 13.07 12.93 12.52
CA GLY A 66 13.93 12.58 13.66
C GLY A 66 13.45 11.36 14.46
N ALA A 67 12.57 10.54 13.89
CA ALA A 67 12.17 9.27 14.48
C ALA A 67 13.24 8.17 14.27
N SER A 68 13.28 7.21 15.19
CA SER A 68 13.99 5.94 14.98
C SER A 68 13.09 4.98 14.21
N VAL A 69 13.50 4.57 13.01
CA VAL A 69 12.60 3.86 12.09
C VAL A 69 13.04 2.44 11.84
N VAL A 70 12.08 1.53 11.92
CA VAL A 70 12.17 0.17 11.39
C VAL A 70 11.26 0.08 10.16
N ALA A 71 11.81 -0.40 9.04
CA ALA A 71 11.05 -0.68 7.82
C ALA A 71 10.96 -2.20 7.62
N SER A 72 9.75 -2.70 7.43
CA SER A 72 9.51 -4.13 7.21
C SER A 72 8.78 -4.38 5.89
N ASP A 73 9.22 -5.40 5.16
CA ASP A 73 8.57 -5.83 3.92
C ASP A 73 8.74 -7.34 3.70
N LEU A 74 7.79 -7.92 2.97
CA LEU A 74 7.82 -9.33 2.60
C LEU A 74 8.79 -9.59 1.43
N THR A 75 9.10 -8.57 0.60
CA THR A 75 9.77 -8.69 -0.69
C THR A 75 11.23 -8.28 -0.60
N PRO A 76 12.20 -9.22 -0.64
CA PRO A 76 13.63 -8.90 -0.49
C PRO A 76 14.13 -7.89 -1.51
N LYS A 77 13.66 -7.97 -2.77
CA LYS A 77 14.07 -7.04 -3.84
C LYS A 77 13.71 -5.59 -3.54
N LEU A 78 12.52 -5.34 -2.97
CA LEU A 78 12.10 -3.99 -2.57
C LEU A 78 12.94 -3.49 -1.39
N MET A 79 13.20 -4.35 -0.42
CA MET A 79 14.06 -4.02 0.74
C MET A 79 15.50 -3.69 0.33
N GLU A 80 16.09 -4.44 -0.62
CA GLU A 80 17.43 -4.14 -1.14
C GLU A 80 17.47 -2.73 -1.73
N ARG A 81 16.49 -2.41 -2.56
CA ARG A 81 16.37 -1.06 -3.12
C ARG A 81 16.13 0.01 -2.05
N GLY A 82 15.30 -0.28 -1.05
CA GLY A 82 15.09 0.61 0.10
C GLY A 82 16.41 0.89 0.85
N LYS A 83 17.22 -0.14 1.10
CA LYS A 83 18.54 0.00 1.71
C LYS A 83 19.49 0.85 0.87
N GLU A 84 19.47 0.69 -0.46
CA GLU A 84 20.28 1.52 -1.37
C GLU A 84 19.84 3.00 -1.28
N ARG A 85 18.54 3.27 -1.25
CA ARG A 85 17.99 4.63 -1.11
C ARG A 85 18.40 5.26 0.22
N THR A 86 18.16 4.57 1.33
CA THR A 86 18.49 5.08 2.68
C THR A 86 19.98 5.33 2.84
N ALA A 87 20.82 4.44 2.29
CA ALA A 87 22.28 4.64 2.28
C ALA A 87 22.70 5.85 1.43
N ALA A 88 22.08 6.06 0.26
CA ALA A 88 22.37 7.21 -0.60
C ALA A 88 21.97 8.56 0.06
N GLU A 89 20.94 8.57 0.86
CA GLU A 89 20.47 9.73 1.60
C GLU A 89 21.17 9.90 2.97
N GLY A 90 22.01 8.95 3.36
CA GLY A 90 22.73 8.95 4.65
C GLY A 90 21.81 8.77 5.86
N VAL A 91 20.67 8.12 5.67
CA VAL A 91 19.65 7.87 6.70
C VAL A 91 19.82 6.46 7.24
N ASP A 92 19.81 6.30 8.56
CA ASP A 92 19.87 4.99 9.22
C ASP A 92 18.46 4.46 9.49
N ILE A 93 18.10 3.38 8.81
CA ILE A 93 16.82 2.68 8.95
C ILE A 93 17.10 1.19 9.10
N GLU A 94 16.53 0.57 10.13
CA GLU A 94 16.56 -0.87 10.32
C GLU A 94 15.59 -1.54 9.33
N TRP A 95 16.10 -2.47 8.47
CA TRP A 95 15.27 -3.21 7.53
C TRP A 95 15.07 -4.66 7.97
N VAL A 96 13.83 -5.06 8.21
CA VAL A 96 13.46 -6.39 8.72
C VAL A 96 12.54 -7.11 7.74
N PRO A 97 12.90 -8.30 7.23
CA PRO A 97 11.97 -9.12 6.45
C PRO A 97 10.79 -9.54 7.32
N ALA A 98 9.56 -9.20 6.92
CA ALA A 98 8.37 -9.53 7.70
C ALA A 98 7.13 -9.70 6.83
N ASP A 99 6.23 -10.57 7.29
CA ASP A 99 4.84 -10.65 6.83
C ASP A 99 3.99 -9.73 7.70
N ALA A 100 3.19 -8.86 7.08
CA ALA A 100 2.27 -7.97 7.81
C ALA A 100 1.23 -8.71 8.67
N GLU A 101 1.01 -10.00 8.41
CA GLU A 101 0.13 -10.87 9.19
C GLU A 101 0.79 -11.53 10.39
N GLU A 102 2.14 -11.43 10.52
CA GLU A 102 2.94 -12.03 11.58
C GLU A 102 4.26 -11.25 11.74
N LEU A 103 4.16 -10.09 12.42
CA LEU A 103 5.28 -9.19 12.61
C LEU A 103 6.28 -9.74 13.66
N PRO A 104 7.59 -9.81 13.37
CA PRO A 104 8.60 -10.39 14.26
C PRO A 104 9.04 -9.41 15.35
N PHE A 105 8.10 -8.68 15.92
CA PHE A 105 8.35 -7.68 16.96
C PHE A 105 7.56 -7.99 18.23
N GLU A 106 8.12 -7.60 19.37
CA GLU A 106 7.44 -7.69 20.67
C GLU A 106 6.19 -6.80 20.71
N ASP A 107 5.26 -7.15 21.59
CA ASP A 107 4.10 -6.30 21.87
C ASP A 107 4.56 -4.93 22.40
N ASP A 108 3.77 -3.89 22.13
CA ASP A 108 3.98 -2.56 22.72
C ASP A 108 5.37 -1.93 22.42
N ARG A 109 5.96 -2.23 21.25
CA ARG A 109 7.29 -1.73 20.89
C ARG A 109 7.29 -0.31 20.30
N PHE A 110 6.31 0.02 19.44
CA PHE A 110 6.36 1.22 18.61
C PHE A 110 5.40 2.31 19.09
N ASP A 111 5.82 3.59 18.91
CA ASP A 111 4.99 4.76 19.13
C ASP A 111 4.07 5.06 17.93
N CYS A 112 4.50 4.67 16.74
CA CYS A 112 3.69 4.73 15.53
C CYS A 112 3.95 3.50 14.66
N THR A 113 2.88 2.84 14.24
CA THR A 113 2.94 1.76 13.23
C THR A 113 2.13 2.18 12.03
N ALA A 114 2.74 2.21 10.85
CA ALA A 114 2.08 2.74 9.66
C ALA A 114 2.24 1.82 8.44
N SER A 115 1.34 1.95 7.47
CA SER A 115 1.45 1.29 6.17
C SER A 115 0.84 2.15 5.07
N VAL A 116 1.59 2.37 3.98
CA VAL A 116 1.13 3.12 2.80
C VAL A 116 0.93 2.14 1.65
N PHE A 117 -0.32 1.83 1.34
CA PHE A 117 -0.78 0.93 0.26
C PHE A 117 -0.22 -0.50 0.26
N GLY A 118 0.63 -0.86 1.22
CA GLY A 118 1.31 -2.16 1.21
C GLY A 118 0.54 -3.25 1.97
N ALA A 119 0.23 -3.04 3.24
CA ALA A 119 -0.42 -4.03 4.10
C ALA A 119 -1.83 -4.43 3.62
N MET A 120 -2.48 -3.60 2.79
CA MET A 120 -3.78 -3.90 2.20
C MET A 120 -3.78 -5.14 1.29
N PHE A 121 -2.61 -5.57 0.80
CA PHE A 121 -2.49 -6.75 -0.08
C PHE A 121 -2.34 -8.07 0.67
N ALA A 122 -2.22 -8.05 1.98
CA ALA A 122 -2.16 -9.28 2.77
C ALA A 122 -3.53 -9.98 2.78
N PRO A 123 -3.58 -11.31 2.60
CA PRO A 123 -4.83 -12.04 2.37
C PRO A 123 -5.72 -12.16 3.61
N ARG A 124 -5.21 -11.95 4.82
CA ARG A 124 -5.97 -12.03 6.08
C ARG A 124 -5.98 -10.69 6.82
N PRO A 125 -6.81 -9.74 6.37
CA PRO A 125 -6.82 -8.36 6.89
C PRO A 125 -7.05 -8.26 8.41
N GLU A 126 -7.79 -9.19 9.01
CA GLU A 126 -8.02 -9.22 10.46
C GLU A 126 -6.73 -9.59 11.24
N ARG A 127 -5.83 -10.35 10.62
CA ARG A 127 -4.50 -10.60 11.21
C ARG A 127 -3.63 -9.36 11.11
N VAL A 128 -3.63 -8.71 9.94
CA VAL A 128 -2.93 -7.42 9.75
C VAL A 128 -3.38 -6.41 10.80
N ALA A 129 -4.70 -6.22 10.96
CA ALA A 129 -5.23 -5.31 11.97
C ALA A 129 -4.69 -5.65 13.37
N ARG A 130 -4.79 -6.91 13.79
CA ARG A 130 -4.28 -7.34 15.11
C ARG A 130 -2.79 -7.09 15.27
N GLU A 131 -1.97 -7.39 14.27
CA GLU A 131 -0.52 -7.20 14.34
C GLU A 131 -0.13 -5.72 14.42
N LEU A 132 -0.74 -4.84 13.59
CA LEU A 132 -0.50 -3.41 13.65
C LEU A 132 -0.76 -2.87 15.06
N PHE A 133 -1.89 -3.26 15.67
CA PHE A 133 -2.21 -2.82 17.02
C PHE A 133 -1.38 -3.51 18.09
N ARG A 134 -1.02 -4.80 17.95
CA ARG A 134 -0.21 -5.54 18.92
C ARG A 134 1.15 -4.91 19.15
N VAL A 135 1.82 -4.54 18.06
CA VAL A 135 3.17 -3.98 18.12
C VAL A 135 3.20 -2.49 18.48
N THR A 136 2.07 -1.78 18.38
CA THR A 136 1.93 -0.37 18.76
C THR A 136 1.67 -0.25 20.26
N ARG A 137 2.33 0.65 20.98
CA ARG A 137 2.09 0.92 22.41
C ARG A 137 0.65 1.37 22.68
N PRO A 138 0.05 1.04 23.82
CA PRO A 138 -1.28 1.54 24.22
C PRO A 138 -1.35 3.07 24.16
N GLY A 139 -2.45 3.62 23.60
CA GLY A 139 -2.66 5.04 23.42
C GLY A 139 -1.91 5.67 22.22
N ASN A 140 -1.05 4.91 21.56
CA ASN A 140 -0.24 5.37 20.44
C ASN A 140 -0.88 5.07 19.07
N THR A 141 -0.21 5.45 17.98
CA THR A 141 -0.82 5.63 16.66
C THR A 141 -0.65 4.41 15.75
N VAL A 142 -1.74 4.00 15.11
CA VAL A 142 -1.74 3.15 13.91
C VAL A 142 -2.22 3.99 12.74
N GLY A 143 -1.41 4.10 11.68
CA GLY A 143 -1.71 4.88 10.47
C GLY A 143 -1.78 4.02 9.22
N MET A 144 -2.75 4.28 8.35
CA MET A 144 -2.82 3.60 7.04
C MET A 144 -3.24 4.57 5.93
N ALA A 145 -2.69 4.38 4.74
CA ALA A 145 -3.22 4.95 3.51
C ALA A 145 -3.61 3.80 2.57
N ASN A 146 -4.86 3.80 2.09
CA ASN A 146 -5.41 2.70 1.31
C ASN A 146 -6.24 3.22 0.14
N TRP A 147 -6.11 2.64 -1.05
CA TRP A 147 -6.93 3.00 -2.20
C TRP A 147 -8.40 2.73 -1.91
N THR A 148 -9.28 3.69 -2.25
CA THR A 148 -10.73 3.51 -2.12
C THR A 148 -11.28 2.62 -3.23
N PRO A 149 -12.35 1.84 -2.98
CA PRO A 149 -12.97 0.99 -4.00
C PRO A 149 -13.47 1.79 -5.21
N GLU A 150 -14.01 3.00 -4.98
CA GLU A 150 -14.62 3.86 -5.99
C GLU A 150 -13.59 4.68 -6.79
N GLY A 151 -12.38 4.87 -6.24
CA GLY A 151 -11.30 5.63 -6.87
C GLY A 151 -10.67 4.91 -8.06
N PHE A 152 -9.87 5.64 -8.84
CA PHE A 152 -9.24 5.13 -10.06
C PHE A 152 -8.48 3.80 -9.83
N ASN A 153 -7.63 3.73 -8.80
CA ASN A 153 -6.92 2.50 -8.47
C ASN A 153 -7.85 1.37 -8.03
N GLY A 154 -8.93 1.69 -7.30
CA GLY A 154 -9.97 0.71 -6.92
C GLY A 154 -10.60 0.06 -8.13
N ARG A 155 -10.96 0.86 -9.13
CA ARG A 155 -11.57 0.39 -10.38
C ARG A 155 -10.56 -0.41 -11.23
N ILE A 156 -9.26 -0.08 -11.19
CA ILE A 156 -8.22 -0.94 -11.79
C ILE A 156 -8.21 -2.32 -11.15
N PHE A 157 -8.23 -2.42 -9.81
CA PHE A 157 -8.23 -3.71 -9.11
C PHE A 157 -9.53 -4.50 -9.36
N GLU A 158 -10.66 -3.84 -9.52
CA GLU A 158 -11.91 -4.47 -9.93
C GLU A 158 -11.79 -5.10 -11.32
N GLN A 159 -11.34 -4.34 -12.32
CA GLN A 159 -11.11 -4.84 -13.68
C GLN A 159 -10.09 -6.00 -13.71
N MET A 160 -9.02 -5.91 -12.94
CA MET A 160 -8.04 -7.00 -12.82
C MET A 160 -8.69 -8.26 -12.23
N ASN A 161 -9.55 -8.11 -11.23
CA ASN A 161 -10.26 -9.24 -10.63
C ASN A 161 -11.31 -9.86 -11.56
N GLU A 162 -11.94 -9.10 -12.42
CA GLU A 162 -12.83 -9.65 -13.46
C GLU A 162 -12.09 -10.48 -14.50
N LEU A 163 -10.87 -10.06 -14.87
CA LEU A 163 -10.03 -10.75 -15.85
C LEU A 163 -9.32 -11.98 -15.26
N LEU A 164 -8.89 -11.88 -14.01
CA LEU A 164 -8.21 -12.93 -13.23
C LEU A 164 -8.83 -12.99 -11.82
N PRO A 165 -9.94 -13.72 -11.66
CA PRO A 165 -10.64 -13.80 -10.37
C PRO A 165 -9.76 -14.38 -9.27
N ARG A 166 -9.75 -13.72 -8.12
CA ARG A 166 -9.16 -14.26 -6.90
C ARG A 166 -10.13 -15.23 -6.22
N PRO A 167 -9.65 -16.10 -5.31
CA PRO A 167 -10.52 -16.91 -4.47
C PRO A 167 -11.52 -16.04 -3.70
N GLU A 168 -12.78 -16.47 -3.59
CA GLU A 168 -13.86 -15.73 -2.91
C GLU A 168 -13.54 -15.44 -1.43
N GLU A 169 -12.77 -16.34 -0.82
CA GLU A 169 -12.38 -16.25 0.59
C GLU A 169 -11.32 -15.16 0.85
N ILE A 170 -10.69 -14.63 -0.22
CA ILE A 170 -9.67 -13.58 -0.09
C ILE A 170 -10.32 -12.22 -0.36
N PRO A 171 -10.44 -11.35 0.65
CA PRO A 171 -11.04 -10.03 0.51
C PRO A 171 -10.30 -9.16 -0.53
N ALA A 172 -11.04 -8.27 -1.19
CA ALA A 172 -10.42 -7.29 -2.07
C ALA A 172 -9.50 -6.35 -1.29
N PRO A 173 -8.25 -6.12 -1.73
CA PRO A 173 -7.35 -5.19 -1.07
C PRO A 173 -7.98 -3.81 -0.82
N VAL A 174 -8.73 -3.29 -1.79
CA VAL A 174 -9.38 -1.97 -1.72
C VAL A 174 -10.48 -1.85 -0.67
N GLN A 175 -10.93 -2.95 -0.05
CA GLN A 175 -11.83 -2.89 1.09
C GLN A 175 -11.23 -2.11 2.28
N TRP A 176 -9.91 -2.03 2.38
CA TRP A 176 -9.22 -1.17 3.34
C TRP A 176 -9.45 0.33 3.09
N GLY A 177 -9.91 0.72 1.91
CA GLY A 177 -10.32 2.08 1.57
C GLY A 177 -11.79 2.40 1.92
N SER A 178 -12.51 1.50 2.59
CA SER A 178 -13.88 1.70 3.09
C SER A 178 -13.85 1.96 4.59
N GLU A 179 -14.43 3.09 5.03
CA GLU A 179 -14.49 3.48 6.45
C GLU A 179 -15.20 2.43 7.30
N ASP A 180 -16.32 1.89 6.83
CA ASP A 180 -17.11 0.90 7.57
C ASP A 180 -16.32 -0.40 7.78
N VAL A 181 -15.61 -0.86 6.75
CA VAL A 181 -14.77 -2.06 6.82
C VAL A 181 -13.59 -1.85 7.76
N VAL A 182 -12.96 -0.66 7.74
CA VAL A 182 -11.88 -0.35 8.69
C VAL A 182 -12.41 -0.28 10.12
N ARG A 183 -13.60 0.32 10.35
CA ARG A 183 -14.23 0.32 11.69
C ARG A 183 -14.47 -1.09 12.21
N GLU A 184 -14.96 -1.99 11.35
CA GLU A 184 -15.18 -3.40 11.69
C GLU A 184 -13.85 -4.10 12.05
N ARG A 185 -12.81 -3.95 11.22
CA ARG A 185 -11.50 -4.56 11.43
C ARG A 185 -10.78 -4.06 12.68
N PHE A 186 -11.02 -2.79 13.05
CA PHE A 186 -10.40 -2.14 14.21
C PHE A 186 -11.28 -2.21 15.47
N ASP A 187 -12.45 -2.87 15.39
CA ASP A 187 -13.32 -3.03 16.55
C ASP A 187 -12.60 -3.78 17.68
N GLY A 188 -12.75 -3.26 18.88
CA GLY A 188 -12.06 -3.78 20.06
C GLY A 188 -10.55 -3.45 20.15
N LEU A 189 -9.91 -3.00 19.06
CA LEU A 189 -8.48 -2.67 19.00
C LEU A 189 -8.24 -1.17 19.17
N ALA A 190 -9.01 -0.35 18.47
CA ALA A 190 -8.89 1.10 18.49
C ALA A 190 -9.73 1.75 19.61
N GLY A 191 -9.20 2.79 20.24
CA GLY A 191 -9.93 3.71 21.12
C GLY A 191 -10.58 4.86 20.36
N SER A 192 -9.95 5.32 19.27
CA SER A 192 -10.50 6.28 18.32
C SER A 192 -9.98 5.99 16.91
N ILE A 193 -10.75 6.39 15.91
CA ILE A 193 -10.37 6.28 14.49
C ILE A 193 -10.80 7.58 13.81
N GLU A 194 -9.87 8.18 13.09
CA GLU A 194 -10.08 9.35 12.23
C GLU A 194 -9.87 8.95 10.78
N PHE A 195 -10.69 9.47 9.89
CA PHE A 195 -10.65 9.21 8.46
C PHE A 195 -10.57 10.51 7.68
N GLU A 196 -9.77 10.51 6.64
CA GLU A 196 -9.71 11.60 5.67
C GLU A 196 -9.56 11.02 4.26
N ARG A 197 -10.39 11.48 3.31
CA ARG A 197 -10.24 11.16 1.89
C ARG A 197 -9.30 12.15 1.25
N ARG A 198 -8.27 11.66 0.58
CA ARG A 198 -7.29 12.47 -0.14
C ARG A 198 -7.10 11.97 -1.56
N MET A 199 -6.46 12.78 -2.38
CA MET A 199 -6.20 12.50 -3.79
C MET A 199 -4.70 12.41 -4.05
N ALA A 200 -4.30 11.38 -4.80
CA ALA A 200 -2.96 11.26 -5.38
C ALA A 200 -3.06 11.61 -6.87
N PRO A 201 -2.42 12.70 -7.33
CA PRO A 201 -2.53 13.14 -8.70
C PRO A 201 -1.69 12.25 -9.65
N LEU A 202 -2.25 11.95 -10.81
CA LEU A 202 -1.61 11.31 -11.94
C LEU A 202 -1.68 12.28 -13.12
N GLU A 203 -0.55 12.85 -13.50
CA GLU A 203 -0.43 13.86 -14.56
C GLU A 203 0.51 13.35 -15.65
N PHE A 204 0.01 13.23 -16.90
CA PHE A 204 0.77 12.75 -18.05
C PHE A 204 0.42 13.53 -19.29
N GLY A 205 1.36 13.60 -20.25
CA GLY A 205 1.13 14.24 -21.53
C GLY A 205 0.20 13.45 -22.46
N SER A 206 0.03 12.14 -22.20
CA SER A 206 -0.86 11.29 -22.99
C SER A 206 -1.26 10.02 -22.22
N VAL A 207 -2.30 9.35 -22.71
CA VAL A 207 -2.72 8.02 -22.19
C VAL A 207 -1.61 6.99 -22.39
N ASP A 208 -0.85 7.06 -23.48
CA ASP A 208 0.26 6.13 -23.74
C ASP A 208 1.40 6.32 -22.73
N GLU A 209 1.68 7.55 -22.28
CA GLU A 209 2.64 7.81 -21.20
C GLU A 209 2.15 7.24 -19.86
N LEU A 210 0.86 7.37 -19.54
CA LEU A 210 0.28 6.75 -18.35
C LEU A 210 0.37 5.22 -18.41
N ILE A 211 0.09 4.61 -19.56
CA ILE A 211 0.22 3.17 -19.76
C ILE A 211 1.68 2.74 -19.55
N ALA A 212 2.63 3.44 -20.19
CA ALA A 212 4.05 3.16 -20.04
C ALA A 212 4.55 3.28 -18.60
N PHE A 213 3.96 4.20 -17.81
CA PHE A 213 4.22 4.34 -16.38
C PHE A 213 3.86 3.07 -15.60
N PHE A 214 2.69 2.48 -15.88
CA PHE A 214 2.25 1.26 -15.18
C PHE A 214 2.82 -0.04 -15.77
N GLU A 215 3.19 -0.06 -17.06
CA GLU A 215 3.60 -1.29 -17.78
C GLU A 215 4.70 -2.09 -17.10
N ASN A 216 5.62 -1.41 -16.45
CA ASN A 216 6.74 -2.02 -15.75
C ASN A 216 6.46 -2.31 -14.27
N ALA A 217 5.30 -1.96 -13.75
CA ALA A 217 4.91 -2.31 -12.38
C ALA A 217 4.61 -3.81 -12.27
N GLY A 218 4.97 -4.42 -11.13
CA GLY A 218 4.81 -5.86 -10.91
C GLY A 218 3.41 -6.41 -11.25
N PRO A 219 2.31 -5.78 -10.78
CA PRO A 219 0.95 -6.22 -11.10
C PRO A 219 0.65 -6.22 -12.61
N GLN A 220 1.11 -5.24 -13.37
CA GLN A 220 0.89 -5.18 -14.82
C GLN A 220 1.72 -6.21 -15.58
N VAL A 221 2.97 -6.42 -15.17
CA VAL A 221 3.83 -7.48 -15.71
C VAL A 221 3.17 -8.85 -15.50
N ALA A 222 2.67 -9.13 -14.29
CA ALA A 222 1.99 -10.38 -13.97
C ALA A 222 0.69 -10.54 -14.76
N LEU A 223 -0.12 -9.47 -14.88
CA LEU A 223 -1.36 -9.47 -15.65
C LEU A 223 -1.09 -9.83 -17.12
N ARG A 224 -0.08 -9.20 -17.73
CA ARG A 224 0.32 -9.48 -19.12
C ARG A 224 0.75 -10.93 -19.30
N GLN A 225 1.54 -11.48 -18.37
CA GLN A 225 1.97 -12.87 -18.42
C GLN A 225 0.80 -13.86 -18.28
N ALA A 226 -0.15 -13.56 -17.39
CA ALA A 226 -1.29 -14.43 -17.13
C ALA A 226 -2.35 -14.41 -18.26
N LEU A 227 -2.58 -13.25 -18.88
CA LEU A 227 -3.59 -13.09 -19.93
C LEU A 227 -3.08 -13.51 -21.31
N GLY A 228 -1.76 -13.41 -21.59
CA GLY A 228 -1.21 -13.72 -22.92
C GLY A 228 -1.94 -12.95 -24.03
N ASP A 229 -2.51 -13.68 -25.00
CA ASP A 229 -3.24 -13.10 -26.13
C ASP A 229 -4.51 -12.30 -25.73
N ARG A 230 -4.99 -12.46 -24.50
CA ARG A 230 -6.12 -11.69 -23.96
C ARG A 230 -5.71 -10.33 -23.38
N TYR A 231 -4.43 -9.98 -23.38
CA TYR A 231 -3.96 -8.72 -22.81
C TYR A 231 -4.53 -7.48 -23.51
N ASP A 232 -4.82 -7.57 -24.82
CA ASP A 232 -5.46 -6.49 -25.60
C ASP A 232 -6.83 -6.09 -25.01
N GLU A 233 -7.57 -7.05 -24.41
CA GLU A 233 -8.82 -6.75 -23.69
C GLU A 233 -8.55 -5.92 -22.44
N ALA A 234 -7.51 -6.26 -21.69
CA ALA A 234 -7.13 -5.50 -20.50
C ALA A 234 -6.69 -4.06 -20.84
N ASP A 235 -5.88 -3.88 -21.89
CA ASP A 235 -5.45 -2.55 -22.37
C ASP A 235 -6.64 -1.69 -22.79
N ARG A 236 -7.55 -2.25 -23.57
CA ARG A 236 -8.78 -1.54 -24.00
C ARG A 236 -9.61 -1.09 -22.79
N ARG A 237 -9.87 -1.97 -21.83
CA ARG A 237 -10.62 -1.66 -20.61
C ARG A 237 -9.92 -0.60 -19.75
N PHE A 238 -8.60 -0.66 -19.66
CA PHE A 238 -7.83 0.36 -18.94
C PHE A 238 -7.94 1.73 -19.62
N ARG A 239 -7.87 1.81 -20.95
CA ARG A 239 -8.06 3.07 -21.70
C ARG A 239 -9.48 3.63 -21.51
N GLU A 240 -10.51 2.79 -21.47
CA GLU A 240 -11.89 3.19 -21.19
C GLU A 240 -11.98 3.77 -19.77
N LEU A 241 -11.34 3.14 -18.78
CA LEU A 241 -11.28 3.64 -17.40
C LEU A 241 -10.53 4.97 -17.31
N VAL A 242 -9.41 5.11 -18.01
CA VAL A 242 -8.69 6.39 -18.09
C VAL A 242 -9.60 7.48 -18.63
N ALA A 243 -10.34 7.22 -19.70
CA ALA A 243 -11.27 8.20 -20.27
C ALA A 243 -12.42 8.58 -19.31
N GLU A 244 -12.88 7.64 -18.45
CA GLU A 244 -13.89 7.91 -17.43
C GLU A 244 -13.38 8.88 -16.34
N PHE A 245 -12.12 8.71 -15.91
CA PHE A 245 -11.54 9.46 -14.79
C PHE A 245 -10.74 10.71 -15.20
N ASN A 246 -10.38 10.84 -16.48
CA ASN A 246 -9.57 11.94 -16.97
C ASN A 246 -10.31 13.28 -16.90
N GLN A 247 -9.67 14.27 -16.30
CA GLN A 247 -10.18 15.64 -16.13
C GLN A 247 -9.50 16.65 -17.08
N ALA A 248 -8.46 16.22 -17.81
CA ALA A 248 -7.76 17.09 -18.76
C ALA A 248 -8.45 17.14 -20.13
N ASP A 249 -8.24 18.22 -20.84
CA ASP A 249 -8.65 18.37 -22.24
C ASP A 249 -7.58 17.83 -23.21
N GLY A 250 -8.01 17.40 -24.39
CA GLY A 250 -7.10 16.94 -25.45
C GLY A 250 -6.47 15.58 -25.16
N ASP A 251 -5.17 15.45 -25.45
CA ASP A 251 -4.43 14.19 -25.28
C ASP A 251 -3.85 14.00 -23.87
N ALA A 252 -3.84 15.06 -23.07
CA ALA A 252 -3.30 15.03 -21.71
C ALA A 252 -4.15 14.18 -20.76
N VAL A 253 -3.53 13.69 -19.70
CA VAL A 253 -4.20 12.94 -18.62
C VAL A 253 -3.98 13.66 -17.31
N SER A 254 -5.09 13.97 -16.62
CA SER A 254 -5.13 14.44 -15.25
C SER A 254 -6.16 13.60 -14.48
N ILE A 255 -5.70 12.73 -13.61
CA ILE A 255 -6.55 11.84 -12.80
C ILE A 255 -6.24 12.05 -11.33
N GLN A 256 -7.30 12.22 -10.55
CA GLN A 256 -7.21 12.28 -9.09
C GLN A 256 -7.55 10.91 -8.52
N SER A 257 -6.51 10.16 -8.08
CA SER A 257 -6.69 8.83 -7.53
C SER A 257 -6.99 8.91 -6.03
N GLU A 258 -8.24 8.60 -5.65
CA GLU A 258 -8.69 8.72 -4.27
C GLU A 258 -8.11 7.60 -3.38
N TYR A 259 -7.70 8.00 -2.17
CA TYR A 259 -7.33 7.08 -1.10
C TYR A 259 -7.90 7.53 0.25
N LEU A 260 -8.11 6.56 1.14
CA LEU A 260 -8.51 6.77 2.51
C LEU A 260 -7.28 6.81 3.40
N LEU A 261 -7.09 7.93 4.09
CA LEU A 261 -6.15 8.08 5.17
C LEU A 261 -6.86 7.69 6.47
N VAL A 262 -6.24 6.81 7.24
CA VAL A 262 -6.75 6.29 8.51
C VAL A 262 -5.74 6.56 9.60
N VAL A 263 -6.17 7.21 10.66
CA VAL A 263 -5.37 7.40 11.88
C VAL A 263 -6.17 6.86 13.07
N ALA A 264 -5.66 5.83 13.70
CA ALA A 264 -6.28 5.22 14.86
C ALA A 264 -5.38 5.33 16.09
N ARG A 265 -5.99 5.46 17.27
CA ARG A 265 -5.27 5.35 18.55
C ARG A 265 -5.54 3.98 19.14
N ARG A 266 -4.49 3.23 19.47
CA ARG A 266 -4.63 1.96 20.14
C ARG A 266 -5.35 2.14 21.47
N ARG A 267 -6.29 1.24 21.79
CA ARG A 267 -6.95 1.22 23.10
C ARG A 267 -5.91 0.99 24.22
N GLY A 268 -6.06 1.71 25.32
CA GLY A 268 -5.20 1.58 26.50
C GLY A 268 -5.49 0.31 27.32
#